data_cba69901148d50c6e3eaf067c23ee25c
#
_entry.id   cba69901148d50c6e3eaf067c23ee25c
#
_cell.length_a   1.000
_cell.length_b   1.000
_cell.length_c   1.000
_cell.angle_alpha   90.00
_cell.angle_beta   90.00
_cell.angle_gamma   90.00
#
_symmetry.space_group_name_H-M   'P 1'
#
loop_
_entity.id
_entity.type
_entity.pdbx_description
1 polymer ?
#
loop_
_entity_poly.entity_id
_entity_poly.type
_entity_poly.pdbx_seq_one_letter_code
_entity_poly.pdbx_strand_id
1 'polypeptide(L)'
;VKRPLIYYCIAILLGCLSSSIFINNVFLGAALAASFLAVIFFCEERKDFIFIFIFFIIGFISFYNYFNINIGSSAEITVIDKSYGKTIGEFRGRKIILTGNTKELSIGNKAILNGEFNHKNNYSYGEIGEYNIHDYKITKNTYLFSIDKFKEKLYSHYNNLIGEKYASLTMSLCFGETKYLSQSEKQDFKRLGVIHAVSVSGMHLSLIYLALEKVSGIYISTLLSLVYVVFTGCKASAIRSFIMILILKFSKKVYKNYDSLSSLSMSAVLILLIKPYYIFDIGFILSYLSTLGILLYYKKIKRLLYLLPEKLAESLSLTLSAQLFSYPCISFTIKNFGIIFILGNIFLLPLYSAVVILGNISLLFYNINFMFNLLVFAIKLTFISIDGAMYFLMKTGAPLINLDFIDGIGLIGIYLSYLLYKHNYHKIKYLPLIILFTVSIYKFPIIPSIDFYSGNGYSLVSIIYRKERILICNYDETLGKEMIKIKDDIKPNKIITNPRGKRSLYLNPMLQVVISDTYVMIKNNRHYDIIKLPLVYDNSVKSKSKHYKLLFTKAYRIY
;
A
#
# COMPACT_ATOMS: atom_id res chain seq x y z
N VAL A 1 -22.67 -8.57 25.16
CA VAL A 1 -22.11 -8.14 23.84
C VAL A 1 -22.41 -9.23 22.79
N LYS A 2 -23.13 -8.88 21.70
CA LYS A 2 -23.52 -9.86 20.66
C LYS A 2 -22.34 -10.46 19.88
N ARG A 3 -21.16 -9.78 19.83
CA ARG A 3 -19.95 -10.18 19.07
C ARG A 3 -18.69 -9.72 19.80
N PRO A 4 -18.27 -10.36 20.89
CA PRO A 4 -17.18 -9.88 21.75
C PRO A 4 -15.83 -9.78 21.01
N LEU A 5 -15.56 -10.65 20.04
CA LEU A 5 -14.31 -10.65 19.28
C LEU A 5 -14.05 -9.34 18.51
N ILE A 6 -15.11 -8.62 18.11
CA ILE A 6 -14.95 -7.32 17.44
C ILE A 6 -14.38 -6.30 18.44
N TYR A 7 -14.91 -6.26 19.66
CA TYR A 7 -14.44 -5.35 20.70
C TYR A 7 -13.01 -5.67 21.14
N TYR A 8 -12.66 -6.96 21.26
CA TYR A 8 -11.28 -7.38 21.55
C TYR A 8 -10.31 -6.98 20.45
N CYS A 9 -10.71 -7.11 19.17
CA CYS A 9 -9.92 -6.65 18.04
C CYS A 9 -9.70 -5.13 18.08
N ILE A 10 -10.75 -4.35 18.32
CA ILE A 10 -10.65 -2.88 18.45
C ILE A 10 -9.76 -2.51 19.64
N ALA A 11 -9.89 -3.21 20.76
CA ALA A 11 -9.08 -2.99 21.95
C ALA A 11 -7.58 -3.20 21.68
N ILE A 12 -7.19 -4.31 21.04
CA ILE A 12 -5.79 -4.55 20.66
C ILE A 12 -5.29 -3.47 19.69
N LEU A 13 -6.08 -3.12 18.67
CA LEU A 13 -5.72 -2.07 17.70
C LEU A 13 -5.45 -0.74 18.41
N LEU A 14 -6.36 -0.32 19.30
CA LEU A 14 -6.20 0.92 20.06
C LEU A 14 -5.09 0.86 21.10
N GLY A 15 -4.84 -0.32 21.70
CA GLY A 15 -3.69 -0.56 22.57
C GLY A 15 -2.36 -0.37 21.82
N CYS A 16 -2.21 -0.97 20.64
CA CYS A 16 -1.03 -0.78 19.79
C CYS A 16 -0.87 0.69 19.35
N LEU A 17 -1.96 1.36 18.95
CA LEU A 17 -1.94 2.78 18.58
C LEU A 17 -1.52 3.68 19.75
N SER A 18 -2.12 3.47 20.93
CA SER A 18 -1.78 4.22 22.14
C SER A 18 -0.30 4.05 22.50
N SER A 19 0.22 2.82 22.38
CA SER A 19 1.63 2.51 22.63
C SER A 19 2.55 3.20 21.63
N SER A 20 2.20 3.23 20.34
CA SER A 20 3.00 3.91 19.31
C SER A 20 3.11 5.41 19.53
N ILE A 21 2.02 6.04 19.99
CA ILE A 21 1.98 7.46 20.34
C ILE A 21 2.73 7.69 21.66
N PHE A 22 2.57 6.81 22.64
CA PHE A 22 3.21 6.88 23.96
C PHE A 22 4.74 6.88 23.85
N ILE A 23 5.33 6.09 22.95
CA ILE A 23 6.78 6.08 22.69
C ILE A 23 7.27 7.46 22.24
N ASN A 24 6.47 8.20 21.45
CA ASN A 24 6.84 9.53 20.95
C ASN A 24 6.41 10.66 21.90
N ASN A 25 5.23 10.54 22.51
CA ASN A 25 4.65 11.53 23.43
C ASN A 25 3.78 10.82 24.48
N VAL A 26 4.29 10.75 25.70
CA VAL A 26 3.67 10.05 26.83
C VAL A 26 2.26 10.60 27.13
N PHE A 27 2.08 11.92 27.12
CA PHE A 27 0.80 12.55 27.45
C PHE A 27 -0.29 12.23 26.42
N LEU A 28 0.03 12.30 25.13
CA LEU A 28 -0.93 12.00 24.07
C LEU A 28 -1.28 10.51 24.04
N GLY A 29 -0.31 9.63 24.26
CA GLY A 29 -0.55 8.19 24.33
C GLY A 29 -1.43 7.81 25.53
N ALA A 30 -1.14 8.40 26.70
CA ALA A 30 -1.96 8.20 27.90
C ALA A 30 -3.38 8.78 27.75
N ALA A 31 -3.53 9.96 27.14
CA ALA A 31 -4.83 10.58 26.88
C ALA A 31 -5.70 9.71 25.95
N LEU A 32 -5.10 9.14 24.88
CA LEU A 32 -5.82 8.22 23.99
C LEU A 32 -6.27 6.95 24.73
N ALA A 33 -5.39 6.37 25.55
CA ALA A 33 -5.72 5.21 26.36
C ALA A 33 -6.85 5.51 27.34
N ALA A 34 -6.73 6.59 28.09
CA ALA A 34 -7.73 7.00 29.08
C ALA A 34 -9.09 7.30 28.44
N SER A 35 -9.12 8.01 27.30
CA SER A 35 -10.37 8.33 26.59
C SER A 35 -11.09 7.07 26.11
N PHE A 36 -10.37 6.11 25.51
CA PHE A 36 -10.95 4.85 25.08
C PHE A 36 -11.50 4.05 26.26
N LEU A 37 -10.70 3.88 27.31
CA LEU A 37 -11.10 3.11 28.49
C LEU A 37 -12.29 3.76 29.23
N ALA A 38 -12.34 5.10 29.29
CA ALA A 38 -13.48 5.81 29.87
C ALA A 38 -14.76 5.55 29.08
N VAL A 39 -14.72 5.65 27.73
CA VAL A 39 -15.89 5.36 26.88
C VAL A 39 -16.39 3.94 27.11
N ILE A 40 -15.51 2.94 27.10
CA ILE A 40 -15.92 1.55 27.31
C ILE A 40 -16.45 1.31 28.73
N PHE A 41 -15.85 1.94 29.75
CA PHE A 41 -16.31 1.82 31.14
C PHE A 41 -17.75 2.31 31.33
N PHE A 42 -18.15 3.41 30.65
CA PHE A 42 -19.51 3.94 30.73
C PHE A 42 -20.50 3.25 29.78
N CYS A 43 -20.05 2.60 28.71
CA CYS A 43 -20.93 2.00 27.70
C CYS A 43 -21.17 0.50 27.87
N GLU A 44 -20.29 -0.23 28.57
CA GLU A 44 -20.35 -1.69 28.63
C GLU A 44 -20.49 -2.20 30.07
N GLU A 45 -20.95 -3.45 30.19
CA GLU A 45 -21.03 -4.11 31.49
C GLU A 45 -19.65 -4.39 32.09
N ARG A 46 -19.53 -4.40 33.41
CA ARG A 46 -18.23 -4.59 34.13
C ARG A 46 -17.45 -5.83 33.66
N LYS A 47 -18.14 -6.92 33.36
CA LYS A 47 -17.48 -8.18 32.88
C LYS A 47 -16.86 -7.97 31.52
N ASP A 48 -17.59 -7.40 30.58
CA ASP A 48 -17.11 -7.12 29.22
C ASP A 48 -15.99 -6.08 29.23
N PHE A 49 -16.10 -5.06 30.06
CA PHE A 49 -15.04 -4.06 30.28
C PHE A 49 -13.71 -4.71 30.68
N ILE A 50 -13.72 -5.66 31.65
CA ILE A 50 -12.48 -6.32 32.10
C ILE A 50 -11.80 -7.06 30.94
N PHE A 51 -12.54 -7.80 30.14
CA PHE A 51 -11.96 -8.50 28.97
C PHE A 51 -11.41 -7.52 27.93
N ILE A 52 -12.16 -6.46 27.60
CA ILE A 52 -11.71 -5.43 26.65
C ILE A 52 -10.45 -4.74 27.16
N PHE A 53 -10.39 -4.43 28.47
CA PHE A 53 -9.22 -3.84 29.13
C PHE A 53 -7.99 -4.76 29.03
N ILE A 54 -8.16 -6.07 29.28
CA ILE A 54 -7.07 -7.05 29.17
C ILE A 54 -6.52 -7.06 27.74
N PHE A 55 -7.37 -7.13 26.70
CA PHE A 55 -6.94 -7.12 25.32
C PHE A 55 -6.27 -5.79 24.91
N PHE A 56 -6.73 -4.68 25.45
CA PHE A 56 -6.08 -3.38 25.26
C PHE A 56 -4.67 -3.36 25.84
N ILE A 57 -4.50 -3.83 27.08
CA ILE A 57 -3.18 -3.92 27.74
C ILE A 57 -2.26 -4.86 26.97
N ILE A 58 -2.75 -6.01 26.53
CA ILE A 58 -1.96 -6.96 25.71
C ILE A 58 -1.47 -6.26 24.44
N GLY A 59 -2.32 -5.53 23.73
CA GLY A 59 -1.93 -4.76 22.54
C GLY A 59 -0.89 -3.70 22.84
N PHE A 60 -1.07 -2.95 23.94
CA PHE A 60 -0.14 -1.90 24.37
C PHE A 60 1.24 -2.48 24.70
N ILE A 61 1.30 -3.52 25.54
CA ILE A 61 2.54 -4.16 25.96
C ILE A 61 3.23 -4.85 24.80
N SER A 62 2.47 -5.56 23.93
CA SER A 62 3.03 -6.24 22.76
C SER A 62 3.75 -5.26 21.82
N PHE A 63 3.13 -4.11 21.54
CA PHE A 63 3.72 -3.08 20.68
C PHE A 63 4.93 -2.40 21.35
N TYR A 64 4.81 -2.04 22.63
CA TYR A 64 5.89 -1.43 23.39
C TYR A 64 7.12 -2.33 23.44
N ASN A 65 6.93 -3.61 23.82
CA ASN A 65 8.02 -4.58 23.89
C ASN A 65 8.64 -4.91 22.53
N TYR A 66 7.86 -4.79 21.43
CA TYR A 66 8.39 -5.03 20.09
C TYR A 66 9.43 -3.97 19.71
N PHE A 67 9.15 -2.69 19.99
CA PHE A 67 10.01 -1.58 19.56
C PHE A 67 11.02 -1.12 20.61
N ASN A 68 10.81 -1.43 21.88
CA ASN A 68 11.70 -1.00 22.97
C ASN A 68 12.67 -2.13 23.38
N ILE A 69 13.64 -2.43 22.49
CA ILE A 69 14.68 -3.41 22.74
C ILE A 69 16.02 -2.86 22.29
N ASN A 70 17.07 -3.14 23.09
CA ASN A 70 18.44 -2.85 22.72
C ASN A 70 19.14 -4.15 22.28
N ILE A 71 20.00 -4.01 21.27
CA ILE A 71 20.81 -5.09 20.72
C ILE A 71 22.26 -4.80 21.09
N GLY A 72 22.94 -5.77 21.66
CA GLY A 72 24.34 -5.64 22.01
C GLY A 72 25.27 -5.55 20.80
N SER A 73 26.55 -5.29 21.07
CA SER A 73 27.59 -5.23 20.04
C SER A 73 27.78 -6.54 19.27
N SER A 74 27.40 -7.67 19.87
CA SER A 74 27.38 -8.97 19.20
C SER A 74 25.98 -9.56 19.29
N ALA A 75 25.38 -9.91 18.14
CA ALA A 75 24.03 -10.43 18.07
C ALA A 75 23.89 -11.51 17.00
N GLU A 76 23.14 -12.57 17.31
CA GLU A 76 22.79 -13.61 16.35
C GLU A 76 21.53 -13.19 15.58
N ILE A 77 21.67 -12.91 14.28
CA ILE A 77 20.64 -12.36 13.41
C ILE A 77 20.44 -13.28 12.21
N THR A 78 19.18 -13.49 11.81
CA THR A 78 18.81 -14.24 10.60
C THR A 78 18.47 -13.26 9.49
N VAL A 79 19.05 -13.37 8.30
CA VAL A 79 18.69 -12.56 7.14
C VAL A 79 17.36 -13.05 6.57
N ILE A 80 16.36 -12.15 6.51
CA ILE A 80 15.00 -12.51 6.06
C ILE A 80 14.65 -11.93 4.68
N ASP A 81 15.27 -10.81 4.30
CA ASP A 81 15.02 -10.19 2.99
C ASP A 81 16.26 -9.43 2.51
N LYS A 82 16.45 -9.44 1.19
CA LYS A 82 17.52 -8.68 0.51
C LYS A 82 16.96 -8.11 -0.78
N SER A 83 16.38 -6.93 -0.68
CA SER A 83 15.71 -6.27 -1.81
C SER A 83 15.99 -4.78 -1.87
N TYR A 84 16.04 -4.23 -3.07
CA TYR A 84 16.23 -2.79 -3.34
C TYR A 84 17.45 -2.16 -2.64
N GLY A 85 18.56 -2.92 -2.52
CA GLY A 85 19.79 -2.45 -1.87
C GLY A 85 19.73 -2.38 -0.34
N LYS A 86 18.65 -2.90 0.27
CA LYS A 86 18.53 -3.06 1.72
C LYS A 86 18.59 -4.53 2.09
N THR A 87 19.33 -4.84 3.15
CA THR A 87 19.33 -6.16 3.77
C THR A 87 18.57 -6.08 5.08
N ILE A 88 17.56 -6.93 5.27
CA ILE A 88 16.75 -6.96 6.48
C ILE A 88 17.07 -8.25 7.24
N GLY A 89 17.45 -8.08 8.50
CA GLY A 89 17.65 -9.18 9.45
C GLY A 89 16.49 -9.31 10.42
N GLU A 90 16.40 -10.46 11.06
CA GLU A 90 15.46 -10.76 12.14
C GLU A 90 16.24 -11.13 13.41
N PHE A 91 15.99 -10.37 14.49
CA PHE A 91 16.50 -10.62 15.82
C PHE A 91 15.35 -10.90 16.78
N ARG A 92 15.24 -12.13 17.27
CA ARG A 92 14.17 -12.54 18.20
C ARG A 92 12.75 -12.14 17.73
N GLY A 93 12.45 -12.36 16.45
CA GLY A 93 11.14 -12.02 15.84
C GLY A 93 10.97 -10.55 15.45
N ARG A 94 11.99 -9.70 15.56
CA ARG A 94 11.96 -8.27 15.23
C ARG A 94 12.81 -7.97 14.03
N LYS A 95 12.33 -7.08 13.17
CA LYS A 95 13.05 -6.69 11.95
C LYS A 95 14.05 -5.58 12.20
N ILE A 96 15.22 -5.71 11.58
CA ILE A 96 16.34 -4.77 11.69
C ILE A 96 16.91 -4.53 10.30
N ILE A 97 17.28 -3.30 9.98
CA ILE A 97 18.02 -2.99 8.76
C ILE A 97 19.49 -3.28 9.03
N LEU A 98 20.11 -4.08 8.16
CA LEU A 98 21.53 -4.37 8.21
C LEU A 98 22.27 -3.47 7.23
N THR A 99 23.29 -2.75 7.73
CA THR A 99 24.14 -1.84 6.95
C THR A 99 25.62 -2.26 7.10
N GLY A 100 26.50 -1.71 6.27
CA GLY A 100 27.91 -2.06 6.27
C GLY A 100 28.23 -3.28 5.39
N ASN A 101 29.03 -4.20 5.90
CA ASN A 101 29.48 -5.37 5.13
C ASN A 101 28.39 -6.45 5.04
N THR A 102 27.49 -6.33 4.03
CA THR A 102 26.36 -7.25 3.82
C THR A 102 26.43 -8.05 2.52
N LYS A 103 27.53 -7.94 1.74
CA LYS A 103 27.60 -8.47 0.35
C LYS A 103 27.40 -9.97 0.27
N GLU A 104 28.04 -10.75 1.11
CA GLU A 104 28.01 -12.22 1.08
C GLU A 104 26.85 -12.83 1.88
N LEU A 105 26.12 -12.02 2.67
CA LEU A 105 24.95 -12.50 3.38
C LEU A 105 23.83 -12.81 2.42
N SER A 106 23.31 -14.03 2.46
CA SER A 106 22.16 -14.47 1.65
C SER A 106 20.92 -14.62 2.54
N ILE A 107 19.73 -14.56 1.92
CA ILE A 107 18.47 -14.80 2.62
C ILE A 107 18.53 -16.19 3.29
N GLY A 108 18.13 -16.24 4.56
CA GLY A 108 18.15 -17.48 5.35
C GLY A 108 19.49 -17.79 6.01
N ASN A 109 20.55 -16.99 5.82
CA ASN A 109 21.75 -17.13 6.63
C ASN A 109 21.48 -16.68 8.07
N LYS A 110 21.90 -17.49 9.03
CA LYS A 110 21.94 -17.13 10.43
C LYS A 110 23.41 -16.84 10.78
N ALA A 111 23.69 -15.63 11.22
CA ALA A 111 25.03 -15.16 11.44
C ALA A 111 25.14 -14.43 12.79
N ILE A 112 26.30 -14.57 13.44
CA ILE A 112 26.70 -13.72 14.56
C ILE A 112 27.32 -12.47 13.94
N LEU A 113 26.68 -11.32 14.17
CA LEU A 113 27.09 -10.03 13.65
C LEU A 113 27.74 -9.25 14.79
N ASN A 114 28.89 -8.63 14.52
CA ASN A 114 29.57 -7.69 15.41
C ASN A 114 29.44 -6.29 14.83
N GLY A 115 28.93 -5.35 15.63
CA GLY A 115 28.68 -4.00 15.13
C GLY A 115 27.96 -3.12 16.14
N GLU A 116 27.37 -2.03 15.64
CA GLU A 116 26.68 -1.03 16.45
C GLU A 116 25.20 -0.96 16.06
N PHE A 117 24.35 -0.96 17.09
CA PHE A 117 22.91 -0.81 16.91
C PHE A 117 22.49 0.63 17.13
N ASN A 118 21.86 1.24 16.10
CA ASN A 118 21.24 2.56 16.16
C ASN A 118 19.73 2.42 16.20
N HIS A 119 19.13 2.86 17.30
CA HIS A 119 17.68 2.81 17.49
C HIS A 119 16.98 3.84 16.59
N LYS A 120 16.27 3.36 15.56
CA LYS A 120 15.52 4.22 14.60
C LYS A 120 14.28 3.49 14.15
N ASN A 121 13.21 3.66 14.90
CA ASN A 121 11.95 2.98 14.66
C ASN A 121 11.31 3.38 13.34
N ASN A 122 10.96 2.39 12.52
CA ASN A 122 10.12 2.56 11.35
C ASN A 122 8.86 1.67 11.51
N TYR A 123 7.83 2.26 12.08
CA TYR A 123 6.60 1.55 12.43
C TYR A 123 5.92 0.90 11.22
N SER A 124 5.94 1.54 10.05
CA SER A 124 5.26 1.05 8.82
C SER A 124 5.83 -0.27 8.30
N TYR A 125 7.13 -0.51 8.51
CA TYR A 125 7.80 -1.74 8.08
C TYR A 125 8.11 -2.69 9.24
N GLY A 126 7.87 -2.26 10.49
CA GLY A 126 8.21 -3.02 11.69
C GLY A 126 9.71 -3.11 11.97
N GLU A 127 10.49 -2.13 11.49
CA GLU A 127 11.93 -2.05 11.66
C GLU A 127 12.24 -1.32 12.98
N ILE A 128 13.02 -1.94 13.87
CA ILE A 128 13.35 -1.36 15.19
C ILE A 128 14.60 -0.49 15.17
N GLY A 129 15.42 -0.57 14.13
CA GLY A 129 16.64 0.21 13.99
C GLY A 129 17.54 -0.26 12.87
N GLU A 130 18.71 0.33 12.84
CA GLU A 130 19.79 0.02 11.91
C GLU A 130 20.95 -0.62 12.66
N TYR A 131 21.44 -1.76 12.19
CA TYR A 131 22.61 -2.44 12.74
C TYR A 131 23.77 -2.33 11.74
N ASN A 132 24.81 -1.59 12.10
CA ASN A 132 25.99 -1.38 11.25
C ASN A 132 26.98 -2.51 11.52
N ILE A 133 27.19 -3.36 10.53
CA ILE A 133 28.03 -4.56 10.63
C ILE A 133 29.47 -4.18 10.32
N HIS A 134 30.36 -4.46 11.29
CA HIS A 134 31.81 -4.40 11.10
C HIS A 134 32.35 -5.74 10.62
N ASP A 135 31.96 -6.81 11.31
CA ASP A 135 32.35 -8.18 11.00
C ASP A 135 31.22 -9.16 11.26
N TYR A 136 31.25 -10.33 10.61
CA TYR A 136 30.25 -11.36 10.81
C TYR A 136 30.79 -12.77 10.57
N LYS A 137 30.16 -13.73 11.24
CA LYS A 137 30.41 -15.15 11.06
C LYS A 137 29.10 -15.89 10.81
N ILE A 138 28.95 -16.48 9.61
CA ILE A 138 27.79 -17.31 9.29
C ILE A 138 27.85 -18.58 10.11
N THR A 139 26.81 -18.85 10.90
CA THR A 139 26.76 -20.03 11.78
C THR A 139 26.01 -21.17 11.13
N LYS A 140 24.89 -20.88 10.44
CA LYS A 140 24.01 -21.93 9.92
C LYS A 140 23.08 -21.37 8.84
N ASN A 141 22.64 -22.23 7.93
CA ASN A 141 21.57 -21.92 6.99
C ASN A 141 20.23 -22.38 7.57
N THR A 142 19.23 -21.50 7.55
CA THR A 142 17.86 -21.83 7.95
C THR A 142 17.06 -22.42 6.78
N TYR A 143 15.84 -22.90 7.05
CA TYR A 143 14.93 -23.36 6.00
C TYR A 143 14.62 -22.28 4.96
N LEU A 144 14.67 -20.99 5.33
CA LEU A 144 14.49 -19.85 4.42
C LEU A 144 15.54 -19.83 3.32
N PHE A 145 16.78 -20.23 3.62
CA PHE A 145 17.84 -20.34 2.61
C PHE A 145 17.48 -21.38 1.53
N SER A 146 17.00 -22.54 1.95
CA SER A 146 16.59 -23.60 1.02
C SER A 146 15.39 -23.18 0.15
N ILE A 147 14.42 -22.47 0.75
CA ILE A 147 13.26 -21.93 0.04
C ILE A 147 13.71 -20.88 -0.98
N ASP A 148 14.58 -19.94 -0.60
CA ASP A 148 15.05 -18.89 -1.52
C ASP A 148 15.85 -19.47 -2.69
N LYS A 149 16.75 -20.40 -2.41
CA LYS A 149 17.50 -21.14 -3.44
C LYS A 149 16.60 -21.93 -4.40
N PHE A 150 15.54 -22.55 -3.87
CA PHE A 150 14.56 -23.25 -4.71
C PHE A 150 13.78 -22.24 -5.60
N LYS A 151 13.38 -21.10 -5.05
CA LYS A 151 12.72 -20.04 -5.82
C LYS A 151 13.63 -19.47 -6.92
N GLU A 152 14.93 -19.30 -6.65
CA GLU A 152 15.91 -18.88 -7.68
C GLU A 152 16.02 -19.90 -8.82
N LYS A 153 16.08 -21.19 -8.50
CA LYS A 153 16.08 -22.27 -9.51
C LYS A 153 14.78 -22.29 -10.32
N LEU A 154 13.66 -22.11 -9.64
CA LEU A 154 12.34 -22.06 -10.28
C LEU A 154 12.22 -20.86 -11.22
N TYR A 155 12.68 -19.69 -10.79
CA TYR A 155 12.74 -18.50 -11.64
C TYR A 155 13.60 -18.72 -12.88
N SER A 156 14.81 -19.28 -12.73
CA SER A 156 15.68 -19.54 -13.88
C SER A 156 15.04 -20.52 -14.88
N HIS A 157 14.31 -21.52 -14.38
CA HIS A 157 13.61 -22.48 -15.24
C HIS A 157 12.46 -21.80 -16.01
N TYR A 158 11.60 -20.98 -15.34
CA TYR A 158 10.59 -20.19 -16.04
C TYR A 158 11.23 -19.20 -17.04
N ASN A 159 12.30 -18.51 -16.65
CA ASN A 159 12.97 -17.53 -17.51
C ASN A 159 13.46 -18.15 -18.82
N ASN A 160 14.03 -19.34 -18.77
CA ASN A 160 14.48 -20.07 -19.95
C ASN A 160 13.34 -20.45 -20.90
N LEU A 161 12.12 -20.69 -20.39
CA LEU A 161 10.99 -21.16 -21.19
C LEU A 161 10.08 -20.03 -21.71
N ILE A 162 9.83 -19.00 -20.90
CA ILE A 162 8.84 -17.96 -21.22
C ILE A 162 9.40 -16.53 -21.20
N GLY A 163 10.69 -16.38 -20.91
CA GLY A 163 11.38 -15.08 -20.88
C GLY A 163 11.19 -14.31 -19.57
N GLU A 164 12.04 -13.31 -19.35
CA GLU A 164 12.17 -12.57 -18.09
C GLU A 164 10.85 -11.94 -17.61
N LYS A 165 10.12 -11.27 -18.51
CA LYS A 165 8.84 -10.60 -18.20
C LYS A 165 7.82 -11.56 -17.61
N TYR A 166 7.56 -12.67 -18.29
CA TYR A 166 6.53 -13.62 -17.85
C TYR A 166 6.98 -14.47 -16.67
N ALA A 167 8.29 -14.77 -16.59
CA ALA A 167 8.85 -15.44 -15.42
C ALA A 167 8.72 -14.59 -14.15
N SER A 168 9.06 -13.30 -14.22
CA SER A 168 8.96 -12.37 -13.10
C SER A 168 7.50 -12.20 -12.63
N LEU A 169 6.56 -12.13 -13.58
CA LEU A 169 5.13 -12.07 -13.29
C LEU A 169 4.63 -13.37 -12.64
N THR A 170 5.04 -14.54 -13.15
CA THR A 170 4.67 -15.83 -12.55
C THR A 170 5.20 -15.95 -11.12
N MET A 171 6.47 -15.59 -10.88
CA MET A 171 7.05 -15.59 -9.54
C MET A 171 6.32 -14.67 -8.56
N SER A 172 5.88 -13.51 -9.04
CA SER A 172 5.16 -12.54 -8.22
C SER A 172 3.73 -12.99 -7.90
N LEU A 173 2.97 -13.43 -8.92
CA LEU A 173 1.56 -13.84 -8.79
C LEU A 173 1.41 -15.14 -8.00
N CYS A 174 2.23 -16.15 -8.31
CA CYS A 174 2.09 -17.47 -7.71
C CYS A 174 2.83 -17.61 -6.38
N PHE A 175 4.04 -17.03 -6.27
CA PHE A 175 4.93 -17.29 -5.14
C PHE A 175 5.28 -16.06 -4.32
N GLY A 176 4.74 -14.90 -4.67
CA GLY A 176 4.89 -13.66 -3.91
C GLY A 176 6.25 -12.97 -4.03
N GLU A 177 7.10 -13.43 -4.96
CA GLU A 177 8.44 -12.86 -5.19
C GLU A 177 8.37 -11.65 -6.13
N THR A 178 8.42 -10.47 -5.55
CA THR A 178 8.34 -9.21 -6.31
C THR A 178 9.71 -8.61 -6.65
N LYS A 179 10.81 -9.26 -6.24
CA LYS A 179 12.18 -8.79 -6.48
C LYS A 179 12.56 -8.76 -7.96
N TYR A 180 11.95 -9.64 -8.77
CA TYR A 180 12.20 -9.74 -10.20
C TYR A 180 11.38 -8.77 -11.06
N LEU A 181 10.33 -8.14 -10.49
CA LEU A 181 9.46 -7.22 -11.23
C LEU A 181 10.15 -5.87 -11.49
N SER A 182 10.09 -5.41 -12.74
CA SER A 182 10.57 -4.09 -13.13
C SER A 182 9.69 -2.96 -12.56
N GLN A 183 10.25 -1.75 -12.46
CA GLN A 183 9.49 -0.58 -11.99
C GLN A 183 8.38 -0.17 -12.98
N SER A 184 8.63 -0.35 -14.29
CA SER A 184 7.64 -0.09 -15.34
C SER A 184 6.42 -0.99 -15.20
N GLU A 185 6.60 -2.29 -15.01
CA GLU A 185 5.51 -3.25 -14.79
C GLU A 185 4.69 -2.88 -13.55
N LYS A 186 5.36 -2.54 -12.43
CA LYS A 186 4.67 -2.08 -11.21
C LYS A 186 3.82 -0.83 -11.45
N GLN A 187 4.30 0.10 -12.29
CA GLN A 187 3.54 1.30 -12.65
C GLN A 187 2.32 0.96 -13.51
N ASP A 188 2.44 0.04 -14.47
CA ASP A 188 1.32 -0.38 -15.31
C ASP A 188 0.21 -1.06 -14.50
N PHE A 189 0.58 -1.93 -13.55
CA PHE A 189 -0.39 -2.52 -12.62
C PHE A 189 -1.06 -1.49 -11.71
N LYS A 190 -0.34 -0.45 -11.29
CA LYS A 190 -0.92 0.68 -10.54
C LYS A 190 -1.92 1.47 -11.39
N ARG A 191 -1.58 1.75 -12.67
CA ARG A 191 -2.47 2.45 -13.61
C ARG A 191 -3.76 1.70 -13.85
N LEU A 192 -3.69 0.38 -14.00
CA LEU A 192 -4.85 -0.49 -14.19
C LEU A 192 -5.61 -0.79 -12.88
N GLY A 193 -5.09 -0.35 -11.72
CA GLY A 193 -5.70 -0.58 -10.42
C GLY A 193 -5.66 -2.03 -9.94
N VAL A 194 -4.87 -2.89 -10.60
CA VAL A 194 -4.74 -4.33 -10.29
C VAL A 194 -3.47 -4.69 -9.53
N ILE A 195 -2.76 -3.71 -9.00
CA ILE A 195 -1.51 -3.92 -8.22
C ILE A 195 -1.71 -4.88 -7.03
N HIS A 196 -2.91 -4.94 -6.47
CA HIS A 196 -3.27 -5.85 -5.39
C HIS A 196 -3.25 -7.32 -5.82
N ALA A 197 -3.42 -7.63 -7.10
CA ALA A 197 -3.34 -8.98 -7.64
C ALA A 197 -1.89 -9.45 -7.84
N VAL A 198 -0.94 -8.53 -8.04
CA VAL A 198 0.48 -8.83 -8.29
C VAL A 198 1.18 -9.44 -7.07
N SER A 199 0.63 -9.27 -5.87
CA SER A 199 1.13 -9.94 -4.67
C SER A 199 0.15 -11.03 -4.26
N VAL A 200 0.68 -12.11 -3.66
CA VAL A 200 -0.18 -13.20 -3.17
C VAL A 200 -1.26 -12.63 -2.26
N SER A 201 -2.52 -12.81 -2.69
CA SER A 201 -3.70 -12.29 -2.00
C SER A 201 -4.52 -13.42 -1.36
N GLY A 202 -5.49 -13.02 -0.53
CA GLY A 202 -6.42 -13.97 0.05
C GLY A 202 -7.25 -14.76 -0.97
N MET A 203 -7.51 -14.16 -2.14
CA MET A 203 -8.18 -14.83 -3.24
C MET A 203 -7.35 -16.01 -3.79
N HIS A 204 -6.04 -15.80 -3.99
CA HIS A 204 -5.11 -16.84 -4.45
C HIS A 204 -5.13 -18.05 -3.50
N LEU A 205 -5.00 -17.80 -2.19
CA LEU A 205 -5.03 -18.87 -1.20
C LEU A 205 -6.37 -19.61 -1.20
N SER A 206 -7.48 -18.88 -1.32
CA SER A 206 -8.82 -19.49 -1.36
C SER A 206 -9.00 -20.40 -2.58
N LEU A 207 -8.51 -19.98 -3.76
CA LEU A 207 -8.55 -20.78 -4.99
C LEU A 207 -7.72 -22.06 -4.85
N ILE A 208 -6.49 -21.94 -4.32
CA ILE A 208 -5.60 -23.08 -4.09
C ILE A 208 -6.20 -24.03 -3.07
N TYR A 209 -6.72 -23.51 -1.95
CA TYR A 209 -7.38 -24.32 -0.93
C TYR A 209 -8.55 -25.13 -1.50
N LEU A 210 -9.45 -24.47 -2.26
CA LEU A 210 -10.61 -25.11 -2.85
C LEU A 210 -10.22 -26.20 -3.87
N ALA A 211 -9.19 -25.95 -4.68
CA ALA A 211 -8.66 -26.93 -5.61
C ALA A 211 -8.08 -28.16 -4.88
N LEU A 212 -7.26 -27.91 -3.86
CA LEU A 212 -6.66 -28.98 -3.04
C LEU A 212 -7.72 -29.76 -2.26
N GLU A 213 -8.74 -29.09 -1.71
CA GLU A 213 -9.80 -29.74 -0.91
C GLU A 213 -10.60 -30.75 -1.74
N LYS A 214 -10.85 -30.44 -3.02
CA LYS A 214 -11.56 -31.37 -3.93
C LYS A 214 -10.79 -32.67 -4.18
N VAL A 215 -9.44 -32.59 -4.14
CA VAL A 215 -8.59 -33.76 -4.46
C VAL A 215 -8.15 -34.50 -3.20
N SER A 216 -7.77 -33.76 -2.15
CA SER A 216 -7.08 -34.35 -0.98
C SER A 216 -7.85 -34.25 0.34
N GLY A 217 -9.06 -33.67 0.32
CA GLY A 217 -9.89 -33.49 1.52
C GLY A 217 -9.40 -32.40 2.45
N ILE A 218 -10.13 -32.14 3.53
CA ILE A 218 -9.96 -30.96 4.42
C ILE A 218 -8.59 -30.94 5.12
N TYR A 219 -8.10 -32.05 5.61
CA TYR A 219 -6.86 -32.07 6.43
C TYR A 219 -5.62 -31.81 5.61
N ILE A 220 -5.49 -32.54 4.50
CA ILE A 220 -4.32 -32.40 3.61
C ILE A 220 -4.33 -31.04 2.95
N SER A 221 -5.48 -30.55 2.47
CA SER A 221 -5.59 -29.20 1.90
C SER A 221 -5.23 -28.11 2.89
N THR A 222 -5.59 -28.27 4.17
CA THR A 222 -5.20 -27.34 5.22
C THR A 222 -3.69 -27.33 5.44
N LEU A 223 -3.05 -28.50 5.52
CA LEU A 223 -1.60 -28.60 5.69
C LEU A 223 -0.85 -28.03 4.49
N LEU A 224 -1.25 -28.39 3.27
CA LEU A 224 -0.64 -27.86 2.04
C LEU A 224 -0.83 -26.34 1.89
N SER A 225 -1.98 -25.82 2.29
CA SER A 225 -2.23 -24.38 2.30
C SER A 225 -1.35 -23.64 3.33
N LEU A 226 -1.09 -24.25 4.48
CA LEU A 226 -0.13 -23.72 5.46
C LEU A 226 1.29 -23.68 4.87
N VAL A 227 1.72 -24.77 4.24
CA VAL A 227 3.02 -24.83 3.54
C VAL A 227 3.11 -23.74 2.48
N TYR A 228 2.03 -23.54 1.69
CA TYR A 228 1.97 -22.48 0.70
C TYR A 228 2.09 -21.07 1.33
N VAL A 229 1.41 -20.80 2.45
CA VAL A 229 1.53 -19.52 3.17
C VAL A 229 2.97 -19.26 3.63
N VAL A 230 3.65 -20.29 4.16
CA VAL A 230 5.08 -20.18 4.54
C VAL A 230 5.95 -19.96 3.31
N PHE A 231 5.73 -20.71 2.23
CA PHE A 231 6.46 -20.59 0.98
C PHE A 231 6.34 -19.19 0.34
N THR A 232 5.16 -18.55 0.45
CA THR A 232 4.92 -17.19 -0.06
C THR A 232 5.36 -16.06 0.88
N GLY A 233 6.03 -16.37 1.99
CA GLY A 233 6.64 -15.40 2.92
C GLY A 233 5.69 -14.86 3.98
N CYS A 234 4.66 -15.61 4.37
CA CYS A 234 3.76 -15.27 5.48
C CYS A 234 3.19 -13.84 5.41
N LYS A 235 2.73 -13.41 4.22
CA LYS A 235 2.12 -12.08 4.05
C LYS A 235 0.81 -11.97 4.84
N ALA A 236 0.52 -10.79 5.40
CA ALA A 236 -0.64 -10.55 6.25
C ALA A 236 -1.97 -10.96 5.59
N SER A 237 -2.14 -10.67 4.29
CA SER A 237 -3.34 -11.04 3.52
C SER A 237 -3.53 -12.56 3.39
N ALA A 238 -2.44 -13.31 3.21
CA ALA A 238 -2.45 -14.76 3.11
C ALA A 238 -2.74 -15.40 4.47
N ILE A 239 -2.06 -14.96 5.55
CA ILE A 239 -2.31 -15.44 6.91
C ILE A 239 -3.75 -15.19 7.34
N ARG A 240 -4.29 -13.98 7.10
CA ARG A 240 -5.69 -13.65 7.39
C ARG A 240 -6.65 -14.65 6.72
N SER A 241 -6.47 -14.86 5.42
CA SER A 241 -7.35 -15.75 4.65
C SER A 241 -7.23 -17.20 5.10
N PHE A 242 -6.01 -17.65 5.44
CA PHE A 242 -5.78 -18.97 6.00
C PHE A 242 -6.53 -19.16 7.32
N ILE A 243 -6.43 -18.23 8.25
CA ILE A 243 -7.14 -18.30 9.54
C ILE A 243 -8.65 -18.29 9.33
N MET A 244 -9.16 -17.43 8.43
CA MET A 244 -10.61 -17.39 8.14
C MET A 244 -11.12 -18.71 7.50
N ILE A 245 -10.35 -19.32 6.60
CA ILE A 245 -10.67 -20.62 6.01
C ILE A 245 -10.66 -21.70 7.10
N LEU A 246 -9.65 -21.71 7.97
CA LEU A 246 -9.58 -22.62 9.11
C LEU A 246 -10.83 -22.52 9.98
N ILE A 247 -11.20 -21.32 10.42
CA ILE A 247 -12.37 -21.11 11.27
C ILE A 247 -13.64 -21.56 10.56
N LEU A 248 -13.78 -21.26 9.25
CA LEU A 248 -14.93 -21.68 8.45
C LEU A 248 -15.04 -23.22 8.39
N LYS A 249 -13.93 -23.91 8.12
CA LYS A 249 -13.93 -25.37 8.00
C LYS A 249 -14.11 -26.06 9.34
N PHE A 250 -13.46 -25.52 10.37
CA PHE A 250 -13.57 -26.04 11.73
C PHE A 250 -14.98 -25.84 12.30
N SER A 251 -15.61 -24.68 12.06
CA SER A 251 -16.99 -24.41 12.52
C SER A 251 -18.00 -25.38 11.92
N LYS A 252 -17.85 -25.74 10.64
CA LYS A 252 -18.68 -26.76 9.98
C LYS A 252 -18.51 -28.14 10.62
N LYS A 253 -17.28 -28.52 11.00
CA LYS A 253 -16.99 -29.79 11.64
C LYS A 253 -17.55 -29.89 13.06
N VAL A 254 -17.59 -28.80 13.79
CA VAL A 254 -18.12 -28.73 15.17
C VAL A 254 -19.61 -28.39 15.18
N TYR A 255 -20.26 -28.35 14.02
CA TYR A 255 -21.70 -28.02 13.84
C TYR A 255 -22.08 -26.67 14.46
N LYS A 256 -21.15 -25.68 14.47
CA LYS A 256 -21.41 -24.31 14.92
C LYS A 256 -21.59 -23.34 13.77
N ASN A 257 -22.46 -22.34 13.98
CA ASN A 257 -22.67 -21.29 12.99
C ASN A 257 -21.40 -20.47 12.79
N TYR A 258 -21.01 -20.28 11.52
CA TYR A 258 -19.90 -19.43 11.14
C TYR A 258 -20.33 -17.97 11.09
N ASP A 259 -19.67 -17.10 11.89
CA ASP A 259 -19.82 -15.65 11.77
C ASP A 259 -18.55 -15.02 11.15
N SER A 260 -18.71 -14.48 9.95
CA SER A 260 -17.60 -13.95 9.16
C SER A 260 -16.92 -12.75 9.81
N LEU A 261 -17.68 -11.88 10.53
CA LEU A 261 -17.11 -10.72 11.21
C LEU A 261 -16.29 -11.14 12.43
N SER A 262 -16.79 -12.09 13.21
CA SER A 262 -16.02 -12.66 14.34
C SER A 262 -14.76 -13.37 13.86
N SER A 263 -14.84 -14.09 12.74
CA SER A 263 -13.69 -14.76 12.12
C SER A 263 -12.63 -13.74 11.63
N LEU A 264 -13.07 -12.65 11.00
CA LEU A 264 -12.19 -11.56 10.59
C LEU A 264 -11.50 -10.92 11.80
N SER A 265 -12.26 -10.61 12.86
CA SER A 265 -11.73 -10.04 14.10
C SER A 265 -10.74 -10.97 14.78
N MET A 266 -11.05 -12.27 14.87
CA MET A 266 -10.14 -13.27 15.46
C MET A 266 -8.82 -13.36 14.68
N SER A 267 -8.89 -13.32 13.34
CA SER A 267 -7.66 -13.33 12.52
C SER A 267 -6.79 -12.08 12.77
N ALA A 268 -7.41 -10.90 12.96
CA ALA A 268 -6.69 -9.67 13.30
C ALA A 268 -6.02 -9.76 14.68
N VAL A 269 -6.76 -10.24 15.68
CA VAL A 269 -6.23 -10.46 17.03
C VAL A 269 -4.99 -11.35 16.99
N LEU A 270 -5.06 -12.51 16.34
CA LEU A 270 -3.94 -13.45 16.26
C LEU A 270 -2.72 -12.87 15.54
N ILE A 271 -2.94 -12.14 14.44
CA ILE A 271 -1.84 -11.51 13.70
C ILE A 271 -1.18 -10.40 14.52
N LEU A 272 -1.97 -9.56 15.20
CA LEU A 272 -1.44 -8.44 15.98
C LEU A 272 -0.75 -8.88 17.27
N LEU A 273 -1.14 -10.02 17.84
CA LEU A 273 -0.42 -10.62 18.97
C LEU A 273 1.02 -11.04 18.60
N ILE A 274 1.22 -11.54 17.36
CA ILE A 274 2.54 -12.00 16.88
C ILE A 274 3.34 -10.83 16.30
N LYS A 275 2.68 -9.97 15.51
CA LYS A 275 3.30 -8.86 14.78
C LYS A 275 2.52 -7.56 14.99
N PRO A 276 2.69 -6.88 16.14
CA PRO A 276 1.88 -5.71 16.52
C PRO A 276 2.06 -4.52 15.57
N TYR A 277 3.21 -4.42 14.87
CA TYR A 277 3.47 -3.36 13.89
C TYR A 277 2.59 -3.46 12.63
N TYR A 278 1.91 -4.57 12.39
CA TYR A 278 1.00 -4.70 11.23
C TYR A 278 -0.16 -3.70 11.25
N ILE A 279 -0.44 -3.06 12.37
CA ILE A 279 -1.39 -1.94 12.45
C ILE A 279 -1.02 -0.78 11.51
N PHE A 280 0.27 -0.62 11.18
CA PHE A 280 0.78 0.39 10.24
C PHE A 280 1.14 -0.18 8.86
N ASP A 281 1.02 -1.50 8.68
CA ASP A 281 1.27 -2.14 7.38
C ASP A 281 0.10 -1.89 6.42
N ILE A 282 0.38 -1.24 5.30
CA ILE A 282 -0.64 -0.88 4.30
C ILE A 282 -1.34 -2.14 3.75
N GLY A 283 -0.60 -3.24 3.56
CA GLY A 283 -1.14 -4.50 3.06
C GLY A 283 -2.14 -5.12 4.04
N PHE A 284 -1.82 -5.08 5.35
CA PHE A 284 -2.74 -5.50 6.41
C PHE A 284 -3.99 -4.62 6.42
N ILE A 285 -3.84 -3.29 6.50
CA ILE A 285 -4.96 -2.35 6.59
C ILE A 285 -5.90 -2.51 5.40
N LEU A 286 -5.39 -2.46 4.16
CA LEU A 286 -6.21 -2.58 2.96
C LEU A 286 -6.90 -3.93 2.87
N SER A 287 -6.22 -5.02 3.24
CA SER A 287 -6.79 -6.37 3.23
C SER A 287 -7.97 -6.52 4.20
N TYR A 288 -7.86 -5.96 5.42
CA TYR A 288 -8.93 -6.01 6.41
C TYR A 288 -10.09 -5.07 6.06
N LEU A 289 -9.81 -3.84 5.62
CA LEU A 289 -10.83 -2.88 5.21
C LEU A 289 -11.61 -3.37 3.99
N SER A 290 -10.94 -3.93 2.98
CA SER A 290 -11.61 -4.51 1.81
C SER A 290 -12.54 -5.66 2.20
N THR A 291 -12.07 -6.57 3.06
CA THR A 291 -12.88 -7.71 3.51
C THR A 291 -14.08 -7.24 4.34
N LEU A 292 -13.87 -6.27 5.23
CA LEU A 292 -14.95 -5.66 6.02
C LEU A 292 -16.01 -5.04 5.10
N GLY A 293 -15.58 -4.31 4.07
CA GLY A 293 -16.47 -3.72 3.07
C GLY A 293 -17.32 -4.79 2.35
N ILE A 294 -16.69 -5.88 1.92
CA ILE A 294 -17.38 -7.01 1.28
C ILE A 294 -18.41 -7.61 2.23
N LEU A 295 -18.03 -7.91 3.47
CA LEU A 295 -18.93 -8.56 4.44
C LEU A 295 -20.15 -7.69 4.77
N LEU A 296 -20.00 -6.37 4.81
CA LEU A 296 -21.09 -5.46 5.18
C LEU A 296 -21.96 -5.01 4.00
N TYR A 297 -21.39 -4.85 2.82
CA TYR A 297 -22.07 -4.14 1.72
C TYR A 297 -22.28 -4.96 0.43
N TYR A 298 -21.59 -6.09 0.23
CA TYR A 298 -21.73 -6.90 -0.99
C TYR A 298 -23.18 -7.21 -1.35
N LYS A 299 -23.95 -7.77 -0.41
CA LYS A 299 -25.36 -8.14 -0.64
C LYS A 299 -26.23 -6.91 -0.97
N LYS A 300 -25.96 -5.77 -0.36
CA LYS A 300 -26.72 -4.52 -0.60
C LYS A 300 -26.43 -3.97 -2.00
N ILE A 301 -25.15 -3.92 -2.38
CA ILE A 301 -24.73 -3.43 -3.69
C ILE A 301 -25.21 -4.39 -4.79
N LYS A 302 -25.13 -5.73 -4.59
CA LYS A 302 -25.65 -6.71 -5.55
C LYS A 302 -27.15 -6.50 -5.81
N ARG A 303 -27.93 -6.17 -4.78
CA ARG A 303 -29.35 -5.85 -4.94
C ARG A 303 -29.60 -4.57 -5.74
N LEU A 304 -28.75 -3.55 -5.59
CA LEU A 304 -28.84 -2.31 -6.37
C LEU A 304 -28.51 -2.52 -7.85
N LEU A 305 -27.68 -3.52 -8.16
CA LEU A 305 -27.23 -3.85 -9.51
C LEU A 305 -28.07 -4.96 -10.16
N TYR A 306 -29.31 -5.19 -9.73
CA TYR A 306 -30.16 -6.29 -10.18
C TYR A 306 -30.49 -6.26 -11.67
N LEU A 307 -30.41 -5.09 -12.33
CA LEU A 307 -30.65 -4.93 -13.78
C LEU A 307 -29.49 -5.47 -14.64
N LEU A 308 -28.32 -5.71 -14.06
CA LEU A 308 -27.16 -6.21 -14.78
C LEU A 308 -27.18 -7.75 -14.83
N PRO A 309 -26.57 -8.37 -15.87
CA PRO A 309 -26.33 -9.80 -15.90
C PRO A 309 -25.64 -10.27 -14.62
N GLU A 310 -26.05 -11.42 -14.09
CA GLU A 310 -25.67 -11.88 -12.76
C GLU A 310 -24.15 -11.87 -12.52
N LYS A 311 -23.35 -12.40 -13.45
CA LYS A 311 -21.88 -12.43 -13.35
C LYS A 311 -21.25 -11.02 -13.28
N LEU A 312 -21.80 -10.06 -14.03
CA LEU A 312 -21.37 -8.66 -14.00
C LEU A 312 -21.77 -8.00 -12.67
N ALA A 313 -23.03 -8.22 -12.24
CA ALA A 313 -23.51 -7.71 -10.95
C ALA A 313 -22.67 -8.25 -9.78
N GLU A 314 -22.26 -9.50 -9.80
CA GLU A 314 -21.40 -10.11 -8.79
C GLU A 314 -20.00 -9.47 -8.77
N SER A 315 -19.34 -9.39 -9.92
CA SER A 315 -17.99 -8.84 -10.04
C SER A 315 -17.95 -7.36 -9.64
N LEU A 316 -18.92 -6.57 -10.12
CA LEU A 316 -19.03 -5.15 -9.75
C LEU A 316 -19.34 -4.96 -8.27
N SER A 317 -20.27 -5.75 -7.72
CA SER A 317 -20.63 -5.67 -6.30
C SER A 317 -19.44 -6.01 -5.39
N LEU A 318 -18.67 -7.03 -5.76
CA LEU A 318 -17.46 -7.41 -5.05
C LEU A 318 -16.42 -6.27 -5.08
N THR A 319 -16.18 -5.73 -6.27
CA THR A 319 -15.19 -4.66 -6.47
C THR A 319 -15.59 -3.38 -5.73
N LEU A 320 -16.84 -2.92 -5.87
CA LEU A 320 -17.32 -1.70 -5.22
C LEU A 320 -17.37 -1.84 -3.70
N SER A 321 -17.84 -2.98 -3.19
CA SER A 321 -17.89 -3.22 -1.75
C SER A 321 -16.50 -3.29 -1.11
N ALA A 322 -15.52 -3.90 -1.79
CA ALA A 322 -14.14 -3.93 -1.33
C ALA A 322 -13.52 -2.54 -1.25
N GLN A 323 -13.85 -1.67 -2.20
CA GLN A 323 -13.29 -0.32 -2.27
C GLN A 323 -13.90 0.66 -1.27
N LEU A 324 -15.11 0.43 -0.79
CA LEU A 324 -15.85 1.39 0.04
C LEU A 324 -15.04 1.88 1.25
N PHE A 325 -14.39 0.97 1.98
CA PHE A 325 -13.54 1.30 3.12
C PHE A 325 -12.06 1.46 2.77
N SER A 326 -11.63 0.91 1.64
CA SER A 326 -10.22 0.99 1.22
C SER A 326 -9.89 2.34 0.60
N TYR A 327 -10.84 3.01 -0.04
CA TYR A 327 -10.63 4.29 -0.72
C TYR A 327 -10.03 5.38 0.17
N PRO A 328 -10.53 5.65 1.39
CA PRO A 328 -9.91 6.64 2.26
C PRO A 328 -8.45 6.30 2.55
N CYS A 329 -8.14 5.03 2.83
CA CYS A 329 -6.77 4.59 3.09
C CYS A 329 -5.87 4.72 1.85
N ILE A 330 -6.39 4.40 0.64
CA ILE A 330 -5.68 4.56 -0.63
C ILE A 330 -5.34 6.03 -0.88
N SER A 331 -6.25 6.95 -0.59
CA SER A 331 -6.02 8.38 -0.77
C SER A 331 -4.92 8.93 0.16
N PHE A 332 -4.80 8.39 1.37
CA PHE A 332 -3.73 8.77 2.30
C PHE A 332 -2.36 8.18 1.93
N THR A 333 -2.33 7.00 1.29
CA THR A 333 -1.09 6.23 1.12
C THR A 333 -0.59 6.16 -0.32
N ILE A 334 -1.45 5.81 -1.28
CA ILE A 334 -1.08 5.51 -2.67
C ILE A 334 -1.27 6.72 -3.58
N LYS A 335 -2.22 7.60 -3.24
CA LYS A 335 -2.58 8.85 -3.93
C LYS A 335 -3.03 8.72 -5.39
N ASN A 336 -2.55 7.74 -6.14
CA ASN A 336 -2.87 7.53 -7.55
C ASN A 336 -3.82 6.36 -7.73
N PHE A 337 -4.96 6.61 -8.31
CA PHE A 337 -5.97 5.59 -8.56
C PHE A 337 -6.50 5.66 -10.01
N GLY A 338 -6.43 4.53 -10.73
CA GLY A 338 -6.97 4.44 -12.08
C GLY A 338 -8.47 4.13 -12.06
N ILE A 339 -9.31 4.91 -12.73
CA ILE A 339 -10.75 4.60 -12.87
C ILE A 339 -10.97 3.24 -13.55
N ILE A 340 -10.02 2.84 -14.39
CA ILE A 340 -10.04 1.57 -15.13
C ILE A 340 -10.06 0.33 -14.20
N PHE A 341 -9.80 0.49 -12.89
CA PHE A 341 -9.74 -0.65 -11.96
C PHE A 341 -10.98 -1.56 -12.04
N ILE A 342 -12.15 -1.00 -12.33
CA ILE A 342 -13.39 -1.78 -12.47
C ILE A 342 -13.27 -2.73 -13.65
N LEU A 343 -12.87 -2.20 -14.82
CA LEU A 343 -12.65 -3.01 -16.02
C LEU A 343 -11.44 -3.93 -15.86
N GLY A 344 -10.38 -3.43 -15.23
CA GLY A 344 -9.21 -4.25 -14.88
C GLY A 344 -9.59 -5.47 -14.04
N ASN A 345 -10.44 -5.29 -13.03
CA ASN A 345 -10.89 -6.40 -12.20
C ASN A 345 -11.78 -7.39 -12.97
N ILE A 346 -12.64 -6.91 -13.85
CA ILE A 346 -13.52 -7.80 -14.64
C ILE A 346 -12.74 -8.64 -15.64
N PHE A 347 -11.80 -8.04 -16.37
CA PHE A 347 -11.08 -8.71 -17.45
C PHE A 347 -9.79 -9.40 -17.01
N LEU A 348 -8.99 -8.76 -16.14
CA LEU A 348 -7.65 -9.25 -15.81
C LEU A 348 -7.66 -10.24 -14.62
N LEU A 349 -8.54 -10.07 -13.61
CA LEU A 349 -8.53 -10.98 -12.44
C LEU A 349 -8.82 -12.44 -12.80
N PRO A 350 -9.76 -12.79 -13.71
CA PRO A 350 -9.94 -14.17 -14.13
C PRO A 350 -8.68 -14.77 -14.78
N LEU A 351 -8.00 -13.99 -15.63
CA LEU A 351 -6.76 -14.42 -16.28
C LEU A 351 -5.62 -14.59 -15.27
N TYR A 352 -5.46 -13.67 -14.31
CA TYR A 352 -4.48 -13.84 -13.22
C TYR A 352 -4.80 -15.06 -12.36
N SER A 353 -6.08 -15.33 -12.11
CA SER A 353 -6.50 -16.54 -11.38
C SER A 353 -6.10 -17.82 -12.13
N ALA A 354 -6.23 -17.83 -13.45
CA ALA A 354 -5.77 -18.95 -14.28
C ALA A 354 -4.24 -19.12 -14.19
N VAL A 355 -3.46 -18.04 -14.27
CA VAL A 355 -1.98 -18.10 -14.08
C VAL A 355 -1.64 -18.66 -12.71
N VAL A 356 -2.33 -18.22 -11.64
CA VAL A 356 -2.08 -18.71 -10.27
C VAL A 356 -2.36 -20.21 -10.16
N ILE A 357 -3.45 -20.69 -10.73
CA ILE A 357 -3.78 -22.12 -10.71
C ILE A 357 -2.72 -22.92 -11.50
N LEU A 358 -2.45 -22.53 -12.74
CA LEU A 358 -1.46 -23.20 -13.60
C LEU A 358 -0.06 -23.17 -12.98
N GLY A 359 0.37 -22.04 -12.42
CA GLY A 359 1.67 -21.90 -11.79
C GLY A 359 1.84 -22.78 -10.54
N ASN A 360 0.79 -22.91 -9.72
CA ASN A 360 0.85 -23.83 -8.58
C ASN A 360 0.78 -25.30 -8.99
N ILE A 361 0.03 -25.63 -10.05
CA ILE A 361 0.02 -26.98 -10.62
C ILE A 361 1.40 -27.30 -11.21
N SER A 362 2.02 -26.38 -11.95
CA SER A 362 3.35 -26.60 -12.52
C SER A 362 4.41 -26.88 -11.44
N LEU A 363 4.29 -26.30 -10.25
CA LEU A 363 5.15 -26.60 -9.11
C LEU A 363 5.08 -28.07 -8.68
N LEU A 364 3.91 -28.68 -8.72
CA LEU A 364 3.73 -30.10 -8.40
C LEU A 364 4.43 -31.02 -9.42
N PHE A 365 4.49 -30.57 -10.67
CA PHE A 365 5.12 -31.32 -11.77
C PHE A 365 6.55 -30.86 -12.09
N TYR A 366 7.19 -30.10 -11.18
CA TYR A 366 8.53 -29.52 -11.40
C TYR A 366 9.59 -30.56 -11.86
N ASN A 367 9.53 -31.79 -11.34
CA ASN A 367 10.47 -32.86 -11.67
C ASN A 367 10.09 -33.63 -12.97
N ILE A 368 8.93 -33.36 -13.57
CA ILE A 368 8.47 -34.01 -14.79
C ILE A 368 8.53 -33.00 -15.94
N ASN A 369 9.67 -32.94 -16.62
CA ASN A 369 9.97 -31.92 -17.63
C ASN A 369 8.85 -31.74 -18.67
N PHE A 370 8.27 -32.82 -19.20
CA PHE A 370 7.22 -32.73 -20.20
C PHE A 370 5.96 -32.01 -19.66
N MET A 371 5.47 -32.42 -18.49
CA MET A 371 4.29 -31.80 -17.88
C MET A 371 4.55 -30.36 -17.45
N PHE A 372 5.74 -30.09 -16.88
CA PHE A 372 6.16 -28.74 -16.50
C PHE A 372 6.16 -27.83 -17.73
N ASN A 373 6.82 -28.22 -18.83
CA ASN A 373 6.90 -27.42 -20.06
C ASN A 373 5.51 -27.17 -20.68
N LEU A 374 4.62 -28.17 -20.67
CA LEU A 374 3.24 -28.02 -21.15
C LEU A 374 2.47 -26.98 -20.34
N LEU A 375 2.57 -27.04 -19.01
CA LEU A 375 1.91 -26.06 -18.11
C LEU A 375 2.49 -24.66 -18.27
N VAL A 376 3.81 -24.55 -18.40
CA VAL A 376 4.48 -23.26 -18.62
C VAL A 376 4.10 -22.67 -19.99
N PHE A 377 3.92 -23.50 -21.01
CA PHE A 377 3.38 -23.05 -22.29
C PHE A 377 1.94 -22.51 -22.15
N ALA A 378 1.09 -23.18 -21.38
CA ALA A 378 -0.26 -22.70 -21.09
C ALA A 378 -0.23 -21.35 -20.32
N ILE A 379 0.71 -21.19 -19.36
CA ILE A 379 0.94 -19.89 -18.66
C ILE A 379 1.35 -18.81 -19.68
N LYS A 380 2.23 -19.10 -20.62
CA LYS A 380 2.62 -18.15 -21.67
C LYS A 380 1.44 -17.68 -22.51
N LEU A 381 0.55 -18.58 -22.91
CA LEU A 381 -0.67 -18.24 -23.67
C LEU A 381 -1.61 -17.33 -22.86
N THR A 382 -1.76 -17.60 -21.56
CA THR A 382 -2.57 -16.74 -20.69
C THR A 382 -1.95 -15.34 -20.54
N PHE A 383 -0.62 -15.22 -20.47
CA PHE A 383 0.04 -13.90 -20.44
C PHE A 383 -0.09 -13.13 -21.76
N ILE A 384 -0.06 -13.79 -22.91
CA ILE A 384 -0.33 -13.13 -24.19
C ILE A 384 -1.76 -12.54 -24.19
N SER A 385 -2.73 -13.30 -23.66
CA SER A 385 -4.10 -12.80 -23.51
C SER A 385 -4.20 -11.63 -22.52
N ILE A 386 -3.43 -11.66 -21.44
CA ILE A 386 -3.32 -10.56 -20.46
C ILE A 386 -2.72 -9.31 -21.13
N ASP A 387 -1.64 -9.45 -21.89
CA ASP A 387 -1.01 -8.33 -22.59
C ASP A 387 -1.97 -7.68 -23.60
N GLY A 388 -2.74 -8.50 -24.35
CA GLY A 388 -3.79 -8.00 -25.23
C GLY A 388 -4.89 -7.22 -24.50
N ALA A 389 -5.37 -7.74 -23.37
CA ALA A 389 -6.36 -7.08 -22.54
C ALA A 389 -5.80 -5.78 -21.91
N MET A 390 -4.56 -5.80 -21.43
CA MET A 390 -3.88 -4.60 -20.91
C MET A 390 -3.71 -3.53 -21.97
N TYR A 391 -3.28 -3.90 -23.18
CA TYR A 391 -3.16 -2.98 -24.31
C TYR A 391 -4.49 -2.31 -24.65
N PHE A 392 -5.56 -3.10 -24.73
CA PHE A 392 -6.91 -2.57 -24.98
C PHE A 392 -7.35 -1.61 -23.87
N LEU A 393 -7.20 -1.98 -22.61
CA LEU A 393 -7.56 -1.14 -21.46
C LEU A 393 -6.74 0.16 -21.41
N MET A 394 -5.44 0.09 -21.68
CA MET A 394 -4.59 1.29 -21.71
C MET A 394 -4.94 2.24 -22.85
N LYS A 395 -5.36 1.71 -24.01
CA LYS A 395 -5.77 2.52 -25.17
C LYS A 395 -7.05 3.34 -24.89
N THR A 396 -7.87 2.94 -23.92
CA THR A 396 -9.06 3.73 -23.53
C THR A 396 -8.69 5.09 -22.95
N GLY A 397 -7.43 5.33 -22.62
CA GLY A 397 -6.90 6.63 -22.20
C GLY A 397 -7.53 7.17 -20.90
N ALA A 398 -8.18 6.33 -20.11
CA ALA A 398 -8.86 6.78 -18.90
C ALA A 398 -7.85 7.38 -17.91
N PRO A 399 -8.16 8.59 -17.39
CA PRO A 399 -7.24 9.33 -16.57
C PRO A 399 -7.01 8.64 -15.22
N LEU A 400 -5.79 8.76 -14.70
CA LEU A 400 -5.53 8.51 -13.29
C LEU A 400 -6.19 9.62 -12.45
N ILE A 401 -7.05 9.23 -11.52
CA ILE A 401 -7.53 10.17 -10.50
C ILE A 401 -6.44 10.31 -9.44
N ASN A 402 -6.04 11.55 -9.19
CA ASN A 402 -5.21 11.86 -8.04
C ASN A 402 -6.12 12.03 -6.83
N LEU A 403 -6.03 11.08 -5.92
CA LEU A 403 -6.66 11.19 -4.63
C LEU A 403 -5.68 11.86 -3.66
N ASP A 404 -6.10 12.97 -3.08
CA ASP A 404 -5.33 13.70 -2.09
C ASP A 404 -5.84 13.38 -0.67
N PHE A 405 -5.08 13.82 0.33
CA PHE A 405 -5.46 13.67 1.74
C PHE A 405 -6.87 14.21 2.04
N ILE A 406 -7.27 15.31 1.37
CA ILE A 406 -8.58 15.93 1.53
C ILE A 406 -9.71 15.06 0.97
N ASP A 407 -9.45 14.32 -0.11
CA ASP A 407 -10.44 13.34 -0.61
C ASP A 407 -10.70 12.24 0.42
N GLY A 408 -9.64 11.76 1.07
CA GLY A 408 -9.77 10.75 2.12
C GLY A 408 -10.63 11.25 3.28
N ILE A 409 -10.38 12.47 3.77
CA ILE A 409 -11.18 13.10 4.82
C ILE A 409 -12.61 13.31 4.33
N GLY A 410 -12.81 13.79 3.10
CA GLY A 410 -14.12 13.99 2.50
C GLY A 410 -14.92 12.68 2.44
N LEU A 411 -14.31 11.59 2.02
CA LEU A 411 -14.95 10.27 1.97
C LEU A 411 -15.34 9.76 3.35
N ILE A 412 -14.47 9.93 4.35
CA ILE A 412 -14.80 9.60 5.76
C ILE A 412 -15.97 10.45 6.24
N GLY A 413 -15.97 11.76 5.95
CA GLY A 413 -17.05 12.67 6.30
C GLY A 413 -18.39 12.29 5.65
N ILE A 414 -18.38 11.89 4.38
CA ILE A 414 -19.56 11.38 3.67
C ILE A 414 -20.09 10.11 4.35
N TYR A 415 -19.20 9.19 4.70
CA TYR A 415 -19.60 7.96 5.38
C TYR A 415 -20.17 8.22 6.77
N LEU A 416 -19.55 9.09 7.56
CA LEU A 416 -20.07 9.50 8.87
C LEU A 416 -21.43 10.18 8.76
N SER A 417 -21.62 11.07 7.76
CA SER A 417 -22.92 11.71 7.54
C SER A 417 -24.01 10.70 7.17
N TYR A 418 -23.67 9.66 6.39
CA TYR A 418 -24.59 8.55 6.11
C TYR A 418 -24.97 7.77 7.38
N LEU A 419 -24.00 7.47 8.26
CA LEU A 419 -24.28 6.79 9.53
C LEU A 419 -25.18 7.64 10.43
N LEU A 420 -24.91 8.93 10.57
CA LEU A 420 -25.71 9.85 11.37
C LEU A 420 -27.14 9.99 10.80
N TYR A 421 -27.28 10.07 9.47
CA TYR A 421 -28.61 10.07 8.83
C TYR A 421 -29.41 8.80 9.15
N LYS A 422 -28.73 7.64 9.15
CA LYS A 422 -29.36 6.35 9.51
C LYS A 422 -29.81 6.30 10.99
N HIS A 423 -29.17 7.06 11.87
CA HIS A 423 -29.53 7.22 13.28
C HIS A 423 -30.52 8.37 13.54
N ASN A 424 -31.38 8.70 12.54
CA ASN A 424 -32.48 9.70 12.61
C ASN A 424 -32.04 11.17 12.70
N TYR A 425 -30.76 11.50 12.45
CA TYR A 425 -30.32 12.90 12.33
C TYR A 425 -30.64 13.46 10.94
N HIS A 426 -31.92 13.67 10.63
CA HIS A 426 -32.39 14.07 9.29
C HIS A 426 -31.82 15.41 8.79
N LYS A 427 -31.44 16.33 9.67
CA LYS A 427 -30.82 17.63 9.31
C LYS A 427 -29.49 17.46 8.55
N ILE A 428 -28.82 16.30 8.70
CA ILE A 428 -27.51 16.01 8.10
C ILE A 428 -27.62 15.50 6.64
N LYS A 429 -28.82 15.35 6.09
CA LYS A 429 -29.05 14.85 4.71
C LYS A 429 -28.22 15.55 3.64
N TYR A 430 -28.00 16.85 3.77
CA TYR A 430 -27.26 17.67 2.78
C TYR A 430 -25.75 17.76 3.05
N LEU A 431 -25.27 17.26 4.17
CA LEU A 431 -23.85 17.31 4.54
C LEU A 431 -22.92 16.64 3.49
N PRO A 432 -23.25 15.48 2.87
CA PRO A 432 -22.45 14.92 1.81
C PRO A 432 -22.26 15.85 0.60
N LEU A 433 -23.30 16.60 0.21
CA LEU A 433 -23.22 17.57 -0.89
C LEU A 433 -22.31 18.75 -0.53
N ILE A 434 -22.39 19.24 0.72
CA ILE A 434 -21.52 20.31 1.20
C ILE A 434 -20.05 19.84 1.20
N ILE A 435 -19.79 18.61 1.66
CA ILE A 435 -18.43 18.04 1.65
C ILE A 435 -17.91 17.92 0.21
N LEU A 436 -18.70 17.38 -0.72
CA LEU A 436 -18.31 17.28 -2.13
C LEU A 436 -18.02 18.65 -2.75
N PHE A 437 -18.84 19.64 -2.44
CA PHE A 437 -18.66 21.01 -2.91
C PHE A 437 -17.39 21.65 -2.36
N THR A 438 -17.10 21.50 -1.06
CA THR A 438 -15.87 22.03 -0.44
C THR A 438 -14.62 21.36 -0.98
N VAL A 439 -14.63 20.04 -1.18
CA VAL A 439 -13.53 19.29 -1.79
C VAL A 439 -13.32 19.73 -3.25
N SER A 440 -14.40 19.95 -3.99
CA SER A 440 -14.34 20.40 -5.39
C SER A 440 -13.76 21.82 -5.51
N ILE A 441 -14.17 22.75 -4.64
CA ILE A 441 -13.60 24.11 -4.59
C ILE A 441 -12.12 24.07 -4.25
N TYR A 442 -11.74 23.24 -3.28
CA TYR A 442 -10.33 23.10 -2.90
C TYR A 442 -9.46 22.57 -4.04
N LYS A 443 -9.96 21.60 -4.82
CA LYS A 443 -9.27 21.02 -5.98
C LYS A 443 -9.23 21.89 -7.21
N PHE A 444 -10.13 22.85 -7.30
CA PHE A 444 -10.17 23.80 -8.40
C PHE A 444 -9.53 25.12 -7.96
N PRO A 445 -8.21 25.28 -8.14
CA PRO A 445 -7.51 26.47 -7.67
C PRO A 445 -7.98 27.71 -8.45
N ILE A 446 -8.93 28.42 -7.87
CA ILE A 446 -9.44 29.71 -8.39
C ILE A 446 -8.33 30.76 -8.32
N ILE A 447 -7.49 30.63 -7.30
CA ILE A 447 -6.36 31.53 -7.03
C ILE A 447 -5.09 30.86 -7.56
N PRO A 448 -4.33 31.53 -8.46
CA PRO A 448 -3.06 31.00 -8.95
C PRO A 448 -2.08 30.73 -7.80
N SER A 449 -1.55 29.53 -7.72
CA SER A 449 -0.46 29.17 -6.81
C SER A 449 0.83 28.96 -7.59
N ILE A 450 1.94 29.42 -7.00
CA ILE A 450 3.27 29.33 -7.58
C ILE A 450 4.19 28.75 -6.53
N ASP A 451 4.78 27.62 -6.87
CA ASP A 451 5.73 26.96 -5.99
C ASP A 451 7.10 26.98 -6.64
N PHE A 452 8.08 27.42 -5.88
CA PHE A 452 9.47 27.45 -6.28
C PHE A 452 10.26 26.42 -5.49
N TYR A 453 10.99 25.60 -6.20
CA TYR A 453 11.89 24.60 -5.64
C TYR A 453 13.29 24.79 -6.19
N SER A 454 14.28 24.84 -5.33
CA SER A 454 15.68 24.82 -5.73
C SER A 454 16.45 23.80 -4.92
N GLY A 455 17.35 23.09 -5.55
CA GLY A 455 18.20 22.09 -4.94
C GLY A 455 19.51 21.96 -5.70
N ASN A 456 20.33 21.00 -5.27
CA ASN A 456 21.63 20.74 -5.89
C ASN A 456 21.43 20.36 -7.36
N GLY A 457 21.84 21.26 -8.28
CA GLY A 457 21.76 21.04 -9.73
C GLY A 457 20.39 21.24 -10.38
N TYR A 458 19.36 21.73 -9.69
CA TYR A 458 18.07 22.04 -10.29
C TYR A 458 17.39 23.28 -9.71
N SER A 459 16.62 23.95 -10.55
CA SER A 459 15.70 25.03 -10.17
C SER A 459 14.39 24.84 -10.92
N LEU A 460 13.27 24.92 -10.19
CA LEU A 460 11.98 24.50 -10.69
C LEU A 460 10.89 25.44 -10.19
N VAL A 461 10.03 25.88 -11.10
CA VAL A 461 8.83 26.70 -10.80
C VAL A 461 7.61 25.96 -11.26
N SER A 462 6.67 25.68 -10.36
CA SER A 462 5.37 25.17 -10.71
C SER A 462 4.32 26.27 -10.62
N ILE A 463 3.42 26.31 -11.59
CA ILE A 463 2.31 27.25 -11.64
C ILE A 463 1.03 26.45 -11.78
N ILE A 464 0.14 26.56 -10.80
CA ILE A 464 -1.14 25.88 -10.79
C ILE A 464 -2.24 26.92 -10.80
N TYR A 465 -3.05 26.92 -11.86
CA TYR A 465 -4.19 27.79 -12.00
C TYR A 465 -5.32 27.10 -12.74
N ARG A 466 -6.50 26.98 -12.13
CA ARG A 466 -7.64 26.25 -12.67
C ARG A 466 -7.25 24.81 -13.07
N LYS A 467 -7.37 24.47 -14.37
CA LYS A 467 -6.99 23.17 -14.92
C LYS A 467 -5.54 23.11 -15.41
N GLU A 468 -4.86 24.25 -15.48
CA GLU A 468 -3.47 24.31 -15.97
C GLU A 468 -2.47 24.09 -14.85
N ARG A 469 -1.55 23.16 -15.07
CA ARG A 469 -0.41 22.86 -14.21
C ARG A 469 0.84 22.92 -15.06
N ILE A 470 1.54 24.03 -14.97
CA ILE A 470 2.75 24.29 -15.76
C ILE A 470 3.96 24.06 -14.87
N LEU A 471 4.89 23.25 -15.34
CA LEU A 471 6.17 23.03 -14.69
C LEU A 471 7.28 23.61 -15.57
N ILE A 472 8.06 24.54 -15.03
CA ILE A 472 9.19 25.16 -15.67
C ILE A 472 10.42 24.72 -14.91
N CYS A 473 11.34 24.03 -15.56
CA CYS A 473 12.52 23.49 -14.92
C CYS A 473 13.80 23.80 -15.70
N ASN A 474 14.84 24.14 -14.93
CA ASN A 474 16.21 24.22 -15.40
C ASN A 474 17.04 23.24 -14.56
N TYR A 475 17.70 22.25 -15.20
CA TYR A 475 18.40 21.19 -14.50
C TYR A 475 19.57 20.64 -15.32
N ASP A 476 20.52 20.04 -14.62
CA ASP A 476 21.60 19.27 -15.21
C ASP A 476 21.16 17.80 -15.43
N GLU A 477 21.57 17.18 -16.54
CA GLU A 477 21.08 15.86 -16.99
C GLU A 477 21.31 14.70 -15.98
N THR A 478 22.12 14.93 -14.95
CA THR A 478 22.52 13.92 -13.96
C THR A 478 21.57 13.74 -12.77
N LEU A 479 20.53 14.56 -12.61
CA LEU A 479 19.71 14.65 -11.38
C LEU A 479 18.28 14.13 -11.51
N GLY A 480 18.16 12.78 -11.60
CA GLY A 480 16.86 12.14 -11.87
C GLY A 480 15.87 11.98 -10.71
N LYS A 481 16.29 11.71 -9.47
CA LYS A 481 15.37 11.15 -8.45
C LYS A 481 14.48 12.17 -7.74
N GLU A 482 15.00 13.33 -7.32
CA GLU A 482 14.20 14.35 -6.64
C GLU A 482 13.25 15.06 -7.60
N MET A 483 13.69 15.31 -8.82
CA MET A 483 12.88 15.92 -9.87
C MET A 483 11.72 15.02 -10.29
N ILE A 484 11.93 13.70 -10.39
CA ILE A 484 10.87 12.73 -10.69
C ILE A 484 9.81 12.77 -9.59
N LYS A 485 10.19 12.88 -8.33
CA LYS A 485 9.26 12.96 -7.21
C LYS A 485 8.42 14.23 -7.26
N ILE A 486 9.04 15.40 -7.52
CA ILE A 486 8.32 16.68 -7.63
C ILE A 486 7.39 16.67 -8.86
N LYS A 487 7.83 16.11 -9.99
CA LYS A 487 7.02 15.94 -11.19
C LYS A 487 5.81 15.02 -10.93
N ASP A 488 6.00 13.94 -10.18
CA ASP A 488 4.93 13.01 -9.82
C ASP A 488 3.93 13.64 -8.83
N ASP A 489 4.38 14.52 -7.94
CA ASP A 489 3.51 15.25 -7.00
C ASP A 489 2.68 16.35 -7.70
N ILE A 490 3.28 17.14 -8.61
CA ILE A 490 2.62 18.26 -9.31
C ILE A 490 1.76 17.76 -10.47
N LYS A 491 2.19 16.71 -11.19
CA LYS A 491 1.57 16.18 -12.42
C LYS A 491 1.23 17.27 -13.42
N PRO A 492 2.26 17.91 -13.98
CA PRO A 492 2.09 19.03 -14.88
C PRO A 492 1.43 18.59 -16.20
N ASN A 493 0.50 19.39 -16.70
CA ASN A 493 -0.05 19.23 -18.04
C ASN A 493 0.92 19.76 -19.11
N LYS A 494 1.77 20.72 -18.72
CA LYS A 494 2.76 21.34 -19.60
C LYS A 494 4.10 21.42 -18.87
N ILE A 495 5.14 20.89 -19.50
CA ILE A 495 6.51 20.92 -18.97
C ILE A 495 7.36 21.75 -19.94
N ILE A 496 8.11 22.70 -19.40
CA ILE A 496 9.09 23.51 -20.12
C ILE A 496 10.43 23.25 -19.49
N THR A 497 11.30 22.54 -20.19
CA THR A 497 12.64 22.18 -19.71
C THR A 497 13.66 23.08 -20.35
N ASN A 498 14.64 23.53 -19.57
CA ASN A 498 15.80 24.34 -20.00
C ASN A 498 15.37 25.43 -21.01
N PRO A 499 14.50 26.37 -20.60
CA PRO A 499 13.96 27.37 -21.52
C PRO A 499 15.09 28.20 -22.12
N ARG A 500 15.05 28.41 -23.43
CA ARG A 500 15.98 29.27 -24.17
C ARG A 500 15.22 30.46 -24.74
N GLY A 501 15.74 31.68 -24.48
CA GLY A 501 15.13 32.93 -24.89
C GLY A 501 13.90 33.30 -24.07
N LYS A 502 13.38 34.51 -24.29
CA LYS A 502 12.17 34.99 -23.59
C LYS A 502 10.91 34.47 -24.25
N ARG A 503 10.07 33.79 -23.45
CA ARG A 503 8.74 33.33 -23.86
C ARG A 503 7.69 33.88 -22.90
N SER A 504 6.51 34.22 -23.39
CA SER A 504 5.39 34.67 -22.56
C SER A 504 4.20 33.72 -22.68
N LEU A 505 3.60 33.41 -21.54
CA LEU A 505 2.37 32.63 -21.44
C LEU A 505 1.34 33.45 -20.66
N TYR A 506 0.11 33.49 -21.14
CA TYR A 506 -1.00 34.12 -20.43
C TYR A 506 -1.75 33.08 -19.62
N LEU A 507 -1.82 33.24 -18.29
CA LEU A 507 -2.64 32.40 -17.42
C LEU A 507 -4.11 32.83 -17.47
N ASN A 508 -4.33 34.14 -17.55
CA ASN A 508 -5.61 34.78 -17.76
C ASN A 508 -5.37 36.18 -18.37
N PRO A 509 -6.43 36.92 -18.78
CA PRO A 509 -6.26 38.28 -19.32
C PRO A 509 -5.52 39.26 -18.38
N MET A 510 -5.43 38.95 -17.10
CA MET A 510 -4.79 39.81 -16.08
C MET A 510 -3.39 39.37 -15.66
N LEU A 511 -2.96 38.16 -15.99
CA LEU A 511 -1.70 37.58 -15.51
C LEU A 511 -0.89 36.98 -16.66
N GLN A 512 0.29 37.54 -16.88
CA GLN A 512 1.28 37.08 -17.84
C GLN A 512 2.48 36.44 -17.12
N VAL A 513 2.90 35.28 -17.57
CA VAL A 513 4.12 34.60 -17.13
C VAL A 513 5.19 34.81 -18.19
N VAL A 514 6.25 35.48 -17.86
CA VAL A 514 7.43 35.66 -18.71
C VAL A 514 8.50 34.68 -18.25
N ILE A 515 8.91 33.78 -19.13
CA ILE A 515 9.92 32.75 -18.89
C ILE A 515 11.18 33.18 -19.63
N SER A 516 12.30 33.23 -18.91
CA SER A 516 13.64 33.49 -19.46
C SER A 516 14.58 32.37 -19.02
N ASP A 517 15.74 32.30 -19.60
CA ASP A 517 16.79 31.31 -19.30
C ASP A 517 17.19 31.37 -17.81
N THR A 518 17.12 32.54 -17.19
CA THR A 518 17.61 32.77 -15.82
C THR A 518 16.51 33.03 -14.79
N TYR A 519 15.28 33.31 -15.22
CA TYR A 519 14.17 33.62 -14.29
C TYR A 519 12.78 33.35 -14.88
N VAL A 520 11.84 33.15 -13.98
CA VAL A 520 10.39 33.21 -14.28
C VAL A 520 9.82 34.43 -13.59
N MET A 521 9.16 35.28 -14.34
CA MET A 521 8.53 36.50 -13.86
C MET A 521 7.05 36.50 -14.12
N ILE A 522 6.26 36.92 -13.17
CA ILE A 522 4.81 37.06 -13.33
C ILE A 522 4.47 38.54 -13.29
N LYS A 523 3.77 38.97 -14.33
CA LYS A 523 3.32 40.36 -14.54
C LYS A 523 1.81 40.45 -14.52
N ASN A 524 1.28 41.58 -14.08
CA ASN A 524 -0.12 41.91 -14.24
C ASN A 524 -0.39 42.54 -15.63
N ASN A 525 -1.68 42.79 -15.96
CA ASN A 525 -2.09 43.42 -17.23
C ASN A 525 -1.52 44.83 -17.49
N ARG A 526 -1.04 45.51 -16.43
CA ARG A 526 -0.36 46.81 -16.52
C ARG A 526 1.16 46.67 -16.60
N HIS A 527 1.67 45.46 -16.89
CA HIS A 527 3.10 45.11 -17.00
C HIS A 527 3.93 45.34 -15.72
N TYR A 528 3.29 45.49 -14.54
CA TYR A 528 4.01 45.52 -13.27
C TYR A 528 4.44 44.12 -12.83
N ASP A 529 5.69 44.02 -12.38
CA ASP A 529 6.27 42.77 -11.89
C ASP A 529 5.67 42.41 -10.53
N ILE A 530 4.98 41.27 -10.46
CA ILE A 530 4.38 40.75 -9.22
C ILE A 530 5.41 39.90 -8.47
N ILE A 531 6.08 39.01 -9.19
CA ILE A 531 7.09 38.08 -8.64
C ILE A 531 8.15 37.81 -9.70
N LYS A 532 9.40 37.74 -9.27
CA LYS A 532 10.55 37.28 -10.06
C LYS A 532 11.25 36.16 -9.32
N LEU A 533 11.27 34.97 -9.90
CA LEU A 533 11.84 33.76 -9.33
C LEU A 533 13.06 33.32 -10.15
N PRO A 534 14.21 33.04 -9.55
CA PRO A 534 15.39 32.62 -10.27
C PRO A 534 15.23 31.21 -10.81
N LEU A 535 15.66 30.97 -12.05
CA LEU A 535 15.78 29.64 -12.67
C LEU A 535 17.23 29.16 -12.74
N VAL A 536 18.15 29.86 -12.08
CA VAL A 536 19.56 29.46 -12.00
C VAL A 536 19.72 28.52 -10.81
N TYR A 537 20.35 27.37 -11.03
CA TYR A 537 20.67 26.42 -9.97
C TYR A 537 22.12 26.64 -9.49
N ASP A 538 22.31 26.47 -8.19
CA ASP A 538 23.63 26.54 -7.55
C ASP A 538 23.90 25.16 -6.90
N ASN A 539 25.02 24.57 -7.24
CA ASN A 539 25.42 23.25 -6.74
C ASN A 539 25.81 23.24 -5.25
N SER A 540 25.86 24.40 -4.61
CA SER A 540 26.22 24.56 -3.19
C SER A 540 25.02 24.75 -2.25
N VAL A 541 23.79 24.85 -2.76
CA VAL A 541 22.61 25.23 -1.96
C VAL A 541 21.79 24.02 -1.52
N LYS A 542 21.57 23.90 -0.19
CA LYS A 542 20.57 22.98 0.37
C LYS A 542 19.18 23.25 -0.23
N SER A 543 18.40 22.22 -0.47
CA SER A 543 17.05 22.30 -1.05
C SER A 543 16.18 23.32 -0.32
N LYS A 544 15.65 24.30 -1.07
CA LYS A 544 14.74 25.34 -0.57
C LYS A 544 13.44 25.27 -1.36
N SER A 545 12.31 25.35 -0.66
CA SER A 545 10.98 25.51 -1.27
C SER A 545 10.36 26.82 -0.80
N LYS A 546 9.65 27.51 -1.70
CA LYS A 546 8.87 28.71 -1.39
C LYS A 546 7.51 28.59 -2.08
N HIS A 547 6.45 28.84 -1.34
CA HIS A 547 5.08 28.76 -1.83
C HIS A 547 4.44 30.15 -1.82
N TYR A 548 3.80 30.51 -2.93
CA TYR A 548 3.14 31.80 -3.11
C TYR A 548 1.72 31.61 -3.64
N LYS A 549 0.77 32.40 -3.13
CA LYS A 549 -0.55 32.59 -3.74
C LYS A 549 -0.69 33.99 -4.28
N LEU A 550 -1.25 34.11 -5.49
CA LEU A 550 -1.49 35.41 -6.13
C LEU A 550 -2.92 35.85 -5.83
N LEU A 551 -3.09 36.78 -4.90
CA LEU A 551 -4.37 37.43 -4.63
C LEU A 551 -4.41 38.81 -5.32
N PHE A 552 -5.31 38.97 -6.30
CA PHE A 552 -5.43 40.16 -7.14
C PHE A 552 -4.12 40.52 -7.85
N THR A 553 -3.41 41.53 -7.38
CA THR A 553 -2.14 42.03 -7.95
C THR A 553 -0.94 41.82 -7.02
N LYS A 554 -1.12 41.13 -5.91
CA LYS A 554 -0.07 40.90 -4.92
C LYS A 554 0.23 39.42 -4.73
N ALA A 555 1.48 39.09 -4.52
CA ALA A 555 1.90 37.75 -4.18
C ALA A 555 2.13 37.63 -2.66
N TYR A 556 1.46 36.69 -2.04
CA TYR A 556 1.61 36.39 -0.62
C TYR A 556 2.42 35.11 -0.48
N ARG A 557 3.55 35.22 0.23
CA ARG A 557 4.33 34.04 0.60
C ARG A 557 3.63 33.33 1.75
N ILE A 558 3.40 32.02 1.58
CA ILE A 558 2.67 31.23 2.58
C ILE A 558 3.64 30.51 3.50
N TYR A 559 4.83 30.10 2.99
CA TYR A 559 5.96 29.53 3.77
C TYR A 559 7.27 29.62 3.00
#